data_7228ddc18487713fc600683a0db1b6a4
#
_entry.id   7228ddc18487713fc600683a0db1b6a4
#
_cell.length_a   1.000
_cell.length_b   1.000
_cell.length_c   1.000
_cell.angle_alpha   90.00
_cell.angle_beta   90.00
_cell.angle_gamma   90.00
#
_symmetry.space_group_name_H-M   'P 1'
#
loop_
_entity.id
_entity.type
_entity.pdbx_description
1 polymer ?
#
loop_
_entity_poly.entity_id
_entity_poly.type
_entity_poly.pdbx_seq_one_letter_code
_entity_poly.pdbx_strand_id
1 'polypeptide(L)'
;MYHVSVHELAERVLGHIRREELLRAGDRVGVAVSGGIDSVALLRLLIELRYDLGIVLSVVHFNHRLRGAESDADQEFVAKLAREHGLEFHCGSGDVARQAAAEHSGVEAAARQLRYRFFRSRLGSGERSGEGSEEELGPHAPQGLKPSSLVELNSMAEAMPFPKPMVPPASRATLNKIATGHTLDDQAETVLMRLIRGTGLRGLGGIYPRILVEQEDGEGHGEIVRPLLGIRRAELKQYLADLKQPWREDSTNDDSSFTRNRVRSLVLPLLEREFNPAVVDSFAELAEIARDEKDYWDNEISGWLGTVVQWSQPEWTRGLPGFDGSQSLVEIQPSHPKLADPELWARLKESGSAVMNASLSRPWLLTEPRAVQRIVLKAIGEQAGIPLEFKHIEEILRFAAEDGPSGKELALPLGWRIRREPEAVVFVTPDLRRQERIPDYLYSLAVPGRARVPEVGAVIEALLVIAEIAPESQVAEYNPQQLLRAELLPERLIVRNWRPGDRFWPAHTKSPKKIKELLEEQHVARQVGQQGRRLWPVAVSGDEIVWMRGFPVPARLRAKPGQEAVLIREMPGLVEESAI
;
A
#
# COMPACT_ATOMS: atom_id res chain seq x y z
N MET A 1 -30.28 -23.53 -43.85
CA MET A 1 -29.89 -23.22 -42.48
C MET A 1 -29.03 -24.36 -41.97
N TYR A 2 -27.72 -24.23 -42.03
CA TYR A 2 -26.84 -25.20 -41.38
C TYR A 2 -26.79 -24.80 -39.91
N HIS A 3 -27.56 -25.49 -39.05
CA HIS A 3 -27.31 -25.49 -37.61
C HIS A 3 -25.93 -26.14 -37.43
N VAL A 4 -24.90 -25.33 -37.34
CA VAL A 4 -23.64 -25.79 -36.74
C VAL A 4 -24.01 -26.05 -35.28
N SER A 5 -23.99 -27.29 -34.86
CA SER A 5 -24.20 -27.67 -33.46
C SER A 5 -23.11 -26.99 -32.66
N VAL A 6 -23.51 -26.05 -31.81
CA VAL A 6 -22.58 -25.42 -30.86
C VAL A 6 -22.11 -26.51 -29.91
N HIS A 7 -20.82 -26.57 -29.63
CA HIS A 7 -20.27 -27.55 -28.70
C HIS A 7 -20.86 -27.31 -27.29
N GLU A 8 -21.24 -28.38 -26.59
CA GLU A 8 -21.88 -28.30 -25.25
C GLU A 8 -21.07 -27.42 -24.29
N LEU A 9 -19.73 -27.47 -24.35
CA LEU A 9 -18.84 -26.61 -23.56
C LEU A 9 -19.03 -25.14 -23.92
N ALA A 10 -19.20 -24.79 -25.20
CA ALA A 10 -19.43 -23.43 -25.63
C ALA A 10 -20.76 -22.86 -25.10
N GLU A 11 -21.82 -23.68 -25.01
CA GLU A 11 -23.09 -23.26 -24.40
C GLU A 11 -22.93 -22.97 -22.90
N ARG A 12 -22.16 -23.78 -22.18
CA ARG A 12 -21.88 -23.56 -20.76
C ARG A 12 -21.07 -22.27 -20.56
N VAL A 13 -20.06 -22.02 -21.40
CA VAL A 13 -19.25 -20.78 -21.36
C VAL A 13 -20.14 -19.57 -21.69
N LEU A 14 -21.01 -19.66 -22.67
CA LEU A 14 -21.98 -18.61 -23.00
C LEU A 14 -22.91 -18.31 -21.82
N GLY A 15 -23.42 -19.36 -21.15
CA GLY A 15 -24.22 -19.24 -19.94
C GLY A 15 -23.47 -18.51 -18.82
N HIS A 16 -22.20 -18.83 -18.59
CA HIS A 16 -21.35 -18.17 -17.60
C HIS A 16 -21.09 -16.69 -17.98
N ILE A 17 -20.73 -16.40 -19.25
CA ILE A 17 -20.52 -15.03 -19.73
C ILE A 17 -21.76 -14.16 -19.50
N ARG A 18 -22.96 -14.70 -19.77
CA ARG A 18 -24.23 -13.97 -19.58
C ARG A 18 -24.57 -13.76 -18.11
N ARG A 19 -24.41 -14.78 -17.29
CA ARG A 19 -24.70 -14.72 -15.84
C ARG A 19 -23.79 -13.68 -15.13
N GLU A 20 -22.52 -13.66 -15.44
CA GLU A 20 -21.53 -12.74 -14.87
C GLU A 20 -21.45 -11.41 -15.63
N GLU A 21 -22.24 -11.23 -16.69
CA GLU A 21 -22.21 -10.04 -17.56
C GLU A 21 -20.81 -9.66 -18.06
N LEU A 22 -19.99 -10.64 -18.40
CA LEU A 22 -18.58 -10.42 -18.74
C LEU A 22 -18.38 -9.71 -20.08
N LEU A 23 -19.23 -10.06 -21.07
CA LEU A 23 -19.16 -9.53 -22.44
C LEU A 23 -20.54 -9.06 -22.88
N ARG A 24 -20.58 -7.94 -23.60
CA ARG A 24 -21.79 -7.32 -24.14
C ARG A 24 -21.65 -7.10 -25.65
N ALA A 25 -22.78 -7.03 -26.34
CA ALA A 25 -22.78 -6.69 -27.76
C ALA A 25 -22.10 -5.33 -28.00
N GLY A 26 -21.23 -5.29 -29.01
CA GLY A 26 -20.40 -4.12 -29.32
C GLY A 26 -19.03 -4.11 -28.66
N ASP A 27 -18.75 -5.03 -27.71
CA ASP A 27 -17.42 -5.10 -27.09
C ASP A 27 -16.33 -5.47 -28.10
N ARG A 28 -15.19 -4.83 -27.95
CA ARG A 28 -13.94 -5.11 -28.67
C ARG A 28 -12.98 -5.84 -27.72
N VAL A 29 -12.92 -7.16 -27.87
CA VAL A 29 -12.27 -8.05 -26.91
C VAL A 29 -10.92 -8.52 -27.42
N GLY A 30 -9.86 -8.19 -26.70
CA GLY A 30 -8.55 -8.79 -26.89
C GLY A 30 -8.44 -10.11 -26.16
N VAL A 31 -8.28 -11.21 -26.86
CA VAL A 31 -8.07 -12.51 -26.24
C VAL A 31 -6.61 -12.71 -25.93
N ALA A 32 -6.24 -12.83 -24.64
CA ALA A 32 -4.87 -13.05 -24.21
C ALA A 32 -4.45 -14.51 -24.48
N VAL A 33 -3.61 -14.72 -25.48
CA VAL A 33 -3.19 -16.06 -25.92
C VAL A 33 -1.71 -16.25 -25.67
N SER A 34 -1.35 -17.21 -24.79
CA SER A 34 0.04 -17.62 -24.54
C SER A 34 0.51 -18.76 -25.44
N GLY A 35 -0.40 -19.48 -26.08
CA GLY A 35 -0.16 -20.71 -26.84
C GLY A 35 -0.54 -21.98 -26.08
N GLY A 36 -0.68 -21.93 -24.76
CA GLY A 36 -1.09 -23.06 -23.92
C GLY A 36 -2.58 -23.41 -24.02
N ILE A 37 -2.95 -24.60 -23.54
CA ILE A 37 -4.29 -25.19 -23.60
C ILE A 37 -5.40 -24.17 -23.28
N ASP A 38 -5.34 -23.55 -22.10
CA ASP A 38 -6.42 -22.73 -21.58
C ASP A 38 -6.63 -21.48 -22.45
N SER A 39 -5.56 -20.87 -22.91
CA SER A 39 -5.60 -19.66 -23.74
C SER A 39 -6.05 -19.93 -25.18
N VAL A 40 -5.64 -21.07 -25.74
CA VAL A 40 -6.07 -21.50 -27.09
C VAL A 40 -7.53 -21.93 -27.06
N ALA A 41 -7.96 -22.66 -26.03
CA ALA A 41 -9.36 -23.02 -25.84
C ALA A 41 -10.26 -21.77 -25.67
N LEU A 42 -9.83 -20.80 -24.87
CA LEU A 42 -10.55 -19.51 -24.73
C LEU A 42 -10.75 -18.84 -26.10
N LEU A 43 -9.69 -18.74 -26.89
CA LEU A 43 -9.76 -18.14 -28.23
C LEU A 43 -10.77 -18.88 -29.11
N ARG A 44 -10.69 -20.23 -29.16
CA ARG A 44 -11.58 -21.05 -29.99
C ARG A 44 -13.04 -20.93 -29.59
N LEU A 45 -13.32 -20.97 -28.28
CA LEU A 45 -14.68 -20.79 -27.73
C LEU A 45 -15.24 -19.40 -28.05
N LEU A 46 -14.44 -18.34 -27.88
CA LEU A 46 -14.90 -16.99 -28.21
C LEU A 46 -15.09 -16.78 -29.72
N ILE A 47 -14.30 -17.43 -30.58
CA ILE A 47 -14.53 -17.42 -32.03
C ILE A 47 -15.87 -18.07 -32.37
N GLU A 48 -16.21 -19.20 -31.75
CA GLU A 48 -17.47 -19.89 -31.92
C GLU A 48 -18.66 -19.02 -31.46
N LEU A 49 -18.52 -18.36 -30.29
CA LEU A 49 -19.56 -17.57 -29.64
C LEU A 49 -19.66 -16.09 -30.11
N ARG A 50 -18.74 -15.60 -30.94
CA ARG A 50 -18.63 -14.16 -31.25
C ARG A 50 -19.88 -13.54 -31.85
N TYR A 51 -20.62 -14.31 -32.64
CA TYR A 51 -21.85 -13.84 -33.26
C TYR A 51 -23.03 -13.84 -32.27
N ASP A 52 -23.13 -14.82 -31.38
CA ASP A 52 -24.15 -14.87 -30.35
C ASP A 52 -23.95 -13.81 -29.26
N LEU A 53 -22.70 -13.38 -29.06
CA LEU A 53 -22.31 -12.31 -28.15
C LEU A 53 -22.30 -10.93 -28.82
N GLY A 54 -22.26 -10.85 -30.15
CA GLY A 54 -22.16 -9.58 -30.88
C GLY A 54 -20.84 -8.84 -30.67
N ILE A 55 -19.73 -9.56 -30.48
CA ILE A 55 -18.42 -9.00 -30.12
C ILE A 55 -17.41 -9.05 -31.28
N VAL A 56 -16.44 -8.15 -31.24
CA VAL A 56 -15.29 -8.12 -32.14
C VAL A 56 -14.06 -8.63 -31.42
N LEU A 57 -13.38 -9.63 -32.03
CA LEU A 57 -12.23 -10.28 -31.41
C LEU A 57 -10.91 -9.85 -32.06
N SER A 58 -9.88 -9.74 -31.24
CA SER A 58 -8.48 -9.69 -31.62
C SER A 58 -7.63 -10.57 -30.69
N VAL A 59 -6.44 -10.91 -31.09
CA VAL A 59 -5.49 -11.70 -30.31
C VAL A 59 -4.45 -10.79 -29.68
N VAL A 60 -4.22 -10.96 -28.37
CA VAL A 60 -3.21 -10.23 -27.60
C VAL A 60 -2.19 -11.23 -27.06
N HIS A 61 -0.91 -11.06 -27.42
CA HIS A 61 0.18 -11.92 -26.98
C HIS A 61 1.29 -11.10 -26.31
N PHE A 62 1.85 -11.60 -25.19
CA PHE A 62 2.99 -10.97 -24.54
C PHE A 62 4.17 -11.96 -24.45
N ASN A 63 5.27 -11.65 -25.15
CA ASN A 63 6.49 -12.45 -25.13
C ASN A 63 7.39 -12.04 -23.95
N HIS A 64 7.50 -12.90 -22.95
CA HIS A 64 8.30 -12.67 -21.74
C HIS A 64 9.81 -12.78 -21.94
N ARG A 65 10.27 -13.29 -23.08
CA ARG A 65 11.69 -13.51 -23.44
C ARG A 65 12.49 -14.33 -22.42
N LEU A 66 11.83 -15.16 -21.62
CA LEU A 66 12.49 -15.95 -20.59
C LEU A 66 13.18 -17.21 -21.14
N ARG A 67 12.69 -17.73 -22.28
CA ARG A 67 13.11 -19.02 -22.86
C ARG A 67 13.76 -18.87 -24.26
N GLY A 68 14.20 -17.66 -24.61
CA GLY A 68 14.86 -17.42 -25.92
C GLY A 68 14.03 -17.92 -27.11
N ALA A 69 14.57 -18.82 -27.91
CA ALA A 69 13.94 -19.34 -29.13
C ALA A 69 12.57 -20.02 -28.90
N GLU A 70 12.33 -20.63 -27.75
CA GLU A 70 11.00 -21.20 -27.42
C GLU A 70 9.94 -20.13 -27.30
N SER A 71 10.26 -19.01 -26.65
CA SER A 71 9.34 -17.87 -26.53
C SER A 71 9.00 -17.25 -27.88
N ASP A 72 9.96 -17.23 -28.81
CA ASP A 72 9.73 -16.73 -30.18
C ASP A 72 8.88 -17.72 -30.99
N ALA A 73 9.07 -19.02 -30.80
CA ALA A 73 8.25 -20.06 -31.41
C ALA A 73 6.80 -20.03 -30.90
N ASP A 74 6.58 -19.69 -29.62
CA ASP A 74 5.24 -19.49 -29.05
C ASP A 74 4.55 -18.28 -29.71
N GLN A 75 5.27 -17.18 -29.86
CA GLN A 75 4.78 -15.98 -30.55
C GLN A 75 4.39 -16.28 -32.01
N GLU A 76 5.22 -17.00 -32.75
CA GLU A 76 4.93 -17.36 -34.14
C GLU A 76 3.70 -18.29 -34.25
N PHE A 77 3.58 -19.26 -33.34
CA PHE A 77 2.40 -20.13 -33.24
C PHE A 77 1.12 -19.32 -33.05
N VAL A 78 1.14 -18.36 -32.10
CA VAL A 78 -0.04 -17.52 -31.82
C VAL A 78 -0.34 -16.57 -32.99
N ALA A 79 0.68 -15.99 -33.60
CA ALA A 79 0.52 -15.14 -34.77
C ALA A 79 -0.08 -15.92 -35.98
N LYS A 80 0.34 -17.18 -36.18
CA LYS A 80 -0.23 -18.07 -37.19
C LYS A 80 -1.69 -18.37 -36.89
N LEU A 81 -2.03 -18.68 -35.63
CA LEU A 81 -3.40 -18.95 -35.20
C LEU A 81 -4.31 -17.74 -35.43
N ALA A 82 -3.86 -16.53 -35.13
CA ALA A 82 -4.59 -15.30 -35.40
C ALA A 82 -4.86 -15.10 -36.90
N ARG A 83 -3.86 -15.32 -37.75
CA ARG A 83 -3.99 -15.25 -39.22
C ARG A 83 -5.00 -16.26 -39.79
N GLU A 84 -4.95 -17.51 -39.30
CA GLU A 84 -5.88 -18.59 -39.73
C GLU A 84 -7.34 -18.24 -39.47
N HIS A 85 -7.61 -17.47 -38.41
CA HIS A 85 -8.97 -17.03 -38.05
C HIS A 85 -9.31 -15.62 -38.50
N GLY A 86 -8.42 -14.93 -39.25
CA GLY A 86 -8.63 -13.58 -39.73
C GLY A 86 -8.77 -12.53 -38.62
N LEU A 87 -8.06 -12.74 -37.49
CA LEU A 87 -8.08 -11.85 -36.33
C LEU A 87 -6.86 -10.91 -36.32
N GLU A 88 -7.06 -9.70 -35.84
CA GLU A 88 -5.98 -8.77 -35.59
C GLU A 88 -5.06 -9.31 -34.49
N PHE A 89 -3.74 -9.14 -34.64
CA PHE A 89 -2.73 -9.65 -33.71
C PHE A 89 -1.95 -8.50 -33.08
N HIS A 90 -2.05 -8.37 -31.76
CA HIS A 90 -1.32 -7.40 -30.96
C HIS A 90 -0.24 -8.14 -30.16
N CYS A 91 1.02 -7.79 -30.40
CA CYS A 91 2.15 -8.38 -29.68
C CYS A 91 2.90 -7.32 -28.86
N GLY A 92 3.29 -7.71 -27.65
CA GLY A 92 4.20 -6.98 -26.79
C GLY A 92 5.32 -7.89 -26.30
N SER A 93 6.42 -7.30 -25.86
CA SER A 93 7.51 -8.06 -25.25
C SER A 93 8.17 -7.28 -24.13
N GLY A 94 8.80 -7.99 -23.18
CA GLY A 94 9.54 -7.38 -22.09
C GLY A 94 10.60 -8.32 -21.54
N ASP A 95 11.70 -7.75 -21.04
CA ASP A 95 12.76 -8.48 -20.36
C ASP A 95 12.41 -8.64 -18.88
N VAL A 96 11.79 -9.77 -18.57
CA VAL A 96 11.34 -10.11 -17.22
C VAL A 96 12.50 -10.27 -16.25
N ALA A 97 13.64 -10.82 -16.71
CA ALA A 97 14.80 -11.04 -15.85
C ALA A 97 15.39 -9.70 -15.37
N ARG A 98 15.49 -8.73 -16.28
CA ARG A 98 15.94 -7.36 -15.96
C ARG A 98 14.97 -6.65 -15.00
N GLN A 99 13.66 -6.78 -15.22
CA GLN A 99 12.64 -6.18 -14.36
C GLN A 99 12.68 -6.78 -12.95
N ALA A 100 12.74 -8.11 -12.82
CA ALA A 100 12.83 -8.80 -11.55
C ALA A 100 14.05 -8.36 -10.72
N ALA A 101 15.20 -8.21 -11.40
CA ALA A 101 16.43 -7.73 -10.78
C ALA A 101 16.33 -6.26 -10.32
N ALA A 102 15.70 -5.39 -11.12
CA ALA A 102 15.56 -3.97 -10.80
C ALA A 102 14.60 -3.73 -9.61
N GLU A 103 13.52 -4.52 -9.50
CA GLU A 103 12.51 -4.36 -8.45
C GLU A 103 12.73 -5.28 -7.24
N HIS A 104 13.79 -6.10 -7.22
CA HIS A 104 14.04 -7.12 -6.19
C HIS A 104 12.81 -8.04 -5.99
N SER A 105 12.06 -8.27 -7.06
CA SER A 105 10.83 -9.08 -7.07
C SER A 105 11.08 -10.46 -7.65
N GLY A 106 10.18 -11.42 -7.38
CA GLY A 106 10.23 -12.74 -8.03
C GLY A 106 9.93 -12.64 -9.54
N VAL A 107 10.53 -13.52 -10.32
CA VAL A 107 10.36 -13.59 -11.79
C VAL A 107 8.89 -13.66 -12.20
N GLU A 108 8.05 -14.43 -11.48
CA GLU A 108 6.62 -14.56 -11.73
C GLU A 108 5.88 -13.23 -11.51
N ALA A 109 6.23 -12.49 -10.45
CA ALA A 109 5.64 -11.18 -10.15
C ALA A 109 6.01 -10.16 -11.23
N ALA A 110 7.28 -10.09 -11.62
CA ALA A 110 7.75 -9.21 -12.69
C ALA A 110 7.09 -9.52 -14.04
N ALA A 111 6.98 -10.82 -14.39
CA ALA A 111 6.29 -11.28 -15.59
C ALA A 111 4.83 -10.83 -15.61
N ARG A 112 4.14 -10.97 -14.47
CA ARG A 112 2.76 -10.53 -14.30
C ARG A 112 2.63 -9.01 -14.45
N GLN A 113 3.49 -8.22 -13.82
CA GLN A 113 3.46 -6.76 -13.92
C GLN A 113 3.65 -6.27 -15.36
N LEU A 114 4.67 -6.76 -16.08
CA LEU A 114 4.91 -6.41 -17.47
C LEU A 114 3.74 -6.75 -18.38
N ARG A 115 3.16 -7.95 -18.20
CA ARG A 115 1.98 -8.38 -18.96
C ARG A 115 0.77 -7.47 -18.70
N TYR A 116 0.50 -7.12 -17.42
CA TYR A 116 -0.62 -6.23 -17.08
C TYR A 116 -0.39 -4.81 -17.57
N ARG A 117 0.86 -4.30 -17.55
CA ARG A 117 1.21 -3.01 -18.17
C ARG A 117 0.91 -3.03 -19.67
N PHE A 118 1.31 -4.09 -20.36
CA PHE A 118 0.98 -4.24 -21.78
C PHE A 118 -0.54 -4.30 -22.01
N PHE A 119 -1.29 -4.99 -21.17
CA PHE A 119 -2.75 -5.02 -21.28
C PHE A 119 -3.35 -3.64 -21.13
N ARG A 120 -2.92 -2.86 -20.14
CA ARG A 120 -3.34 -1.46 -19.95
C ARG A 120 -3.09 -0.60 -21.20
N SER A 121 -1.92 -0.72 -21.81
CA SER A 121 -1.59 0.05 -23.03
C SER A 121 -2.42 -0.34 -24.25
N ARG A 122 -3.19 -1.45 -24.22
CA ARG A 122 -4.10 -1.88 -25.30
C ARG A 122 -5.55 -1.56 -25.02
N LEU A 123 -5.91 -1.38 -23.75
CA LEU A 123 -7.22 -0.91 -23.36
C LEU A 123 -7.31 0.60 -23.61
N GLY A 124 -8.28 1.05 -24.37
CA GLY A 124 -8.53 2.46 -24.67
C GLY A 124 -9.90 2.90 -24.20
N SER A 125 -10.11 4.21 -24.02
CA SER A 125 -11.44 4.77 -23.82
C SER A 125 -12.28 4.49 -25.05
N GLY A 126 -13.13 3.48 -25.01
CA GLY A 126 -14.22 3.38 -25.94
C GLY A 126 -15.12 4.58 -25.72
N GLU A 127 -15.12 5.54 -26.64
CA GLU A 127 -16.22 6.51 -26.70
C GLU A 127 -17.51 5.70 -26.62
N ARG A 128 -18.30 5.95 -25.59
CA ARG A 128 -19.71 5.52 -25.57
C ARG A 128 -20.37 6.27 -26.74
N SER A 129 -20.51 5.59 -27.89
CA SER A 129 -21.41 6.02 -28.93
C SER A 129 -22.83 5.97 -28.37
N GLY A 130 -23.27 7.07 -27.78
CA GLY A 130 -24.58 7.11 -27.14
C GLY A 130 -24.92 8.38 -26.38
N GLU A 131 -24.21 9.49 -26.59
CA GLU A 131 -24.74 10.82 -26.27
C GLU A 131 -24.55 11.68 -27.51
N GLY A 132 -25.64 11.83 -28.26
CA GLY A 132 -25.71 12.73 -29.39
C GLY A 132 -25.39 14.14 -28.93
N SER A 133 -24.36 14.71 -29.53
CA SER A 133 -24.21 16.15 -29.59
C SER A 133 -25.54 16.71 -30.11
N GLU A 134 -26.26 17.41 -29.25
CA GLU A 134 -27.32 18.34 -29.70
C GLU A 134 -26.68 19.44 -30.54
N GLU A 135 -26.56 19.22 -31.85
CA GLU A 135 -26.46 20.31 -32.78
C GLU A 135 -27.80 21.05 -32.79
N GLU A 136 -27.76 22.29 -32.37
CA GLU A 136 -28.84 23.28 -32.54
C GLU A 136 -29.30 23.30 -34.00
N LEU A 137 -30.41 22.60 -34.28
CA LEU A 137 -31.19 22.82 -35.48
C LEU A 137 -32.34 23.76 -35.12
N GLY A 138 -32.26 24.95 -35.67
CA GLY A 138 -33.28 26.01 -35.62
C GLY A 138 -34.68 25.55 -36.09
N PRO A 139 -35.71 26.36 -35.81
CA PRO A 139 -37.10 25.92 -35.77
C PRO A 139 -37.76 25.90 -37.17
N HIS A 140 -37.98 24.74 -37.71
CA HIS A 140 -39.05 24.55 -38.74
C HIS A 140 -39.65 23.15 -38.59
N ALA A 141 -40.78 23.09 -37.88
CA ALA A 141 -41.70 21.97 -37.92
C ALA A 141 -42.62 22.08 -39.15
N PRO A 142 -43.04 20.95 -39.71
CA PRO A 142 -44.45 20.79 -40.05
C PRO A 142 -45.10 19.66 -39.27
N GLN A 143 -46.27 20.04 -38.76
CA GLN A 143 -47.20 19.18 -38.02
C GLN A 143 -47.83 18.09 -38.89
N GLY A 144 -48.05 16.97 -38.29
CA GLY A 144 -49.26 16.14 -38.52
C GLY A 144 -49.09 14.94 -39.39
N LEU A 145 -49.10 13.74 -38.74
CA LEU A 145 -49.95 12.61 -39.19
C LEU A 145 -50.15 11.64 -37.99
N LYS A 146 -51.42 11.35 -37.71
CA LYS A 146 -51.95 10.48 -36.66
C LYS A 146 -51.70 8.99 -37.02
N PRO A 147 -51.65 8.09 -36.03
CA PRO A 147 -51.51 6.64 -36.24
C PRO A 147 -52.85 6.03 -36.60
N SER A 148 -52.90 5.27 -37.65
CA SER A 148 -54.01 4.32 -37.87
C SER A 148 -53.53 3.12 -38.67
N SER A 149 -54.01 1.94 -38.16
CA SER A 149 -54.12 0.63 -38.80
C SER A 149 -52.87 -0.29 -38.82
N LEU A 150 -52.78 -1.06 -37.75
CA LEU A 150 -52.47 -2.47 -37.83
C LEU A 150 -53.49 -3.17 -38.75
N VAL A 151 -53.06 -3.80 -39.84
CA VAL A 151 -53.60 -5.03 -40.43
C VAL A 151 -52.73 -5.46 -41.61
N GLU A 152 -52.28 -6.72 -41.58
CA GLU A 152 -51.91 -7.57 -42.70
C GLU A 152 -50.71 -7.25 -43.59
N LEU A 153 -49.59 -7.94 -43.34
CA LEU A 153 -48.74 -8.50 -44.40
C LEU A 153 -47.96 -9.70 -43.87
N ASN A 154 -48.66 -10.80 -43.76
CA ASN A 154 -48.09 -12.13 -43.74
C ASN A 154 -48.11 -12.63 -45.20
N SER A 155 -46.96 -12.63 -45.84
CA SER A 155 -46.51 -13.56 -46.87
C SER A 155 -45.42 -12.92 -47.76
N MET A 156 -44.36 -13.68 -47.96
CA MET A 156 -43.17 -13.46 -48.77
C MET A 156 -41.94 -12.92 -48.01
N ALA A 157 -41.45 -13.76 -47.13
CA ALA A 157 -40.05 -13.71 -46.70
C ALA A 157 -39.20 -14.61 -47.61
N GLU A 158 -38.88 -14.14 -48.81
CA GLU A 158 -37.69 -14.63 -49.52
C GLU A 158 -36.46 -14.21 -48.70
N ALA A 159 -35.67 -15.20 -48.34
CA ALA A 159 -34.44 -15.04 -47.56
C ALA A 159 -33.45 -14.17 -48.34
N MET A 160 -33.39 -12.90 -48.02
CA MET A 160 -32.21 -12.07 -48.37
C MET A 160 -31.04 -12.52 -47.46
N PRO A 161 -29.85 -12.81 -48.03
CA PRO A 161 -28.67 -13.04 -47.22
C PRO A 161 -28.38 -11.76 -46.44
N PHE A 162 -28.26 -11.90 -45.09
CA PHE A 162 -27.80 -10.80 -44.26
C PHE A 162 -26.53 -10.21 -44.83
N PRO A 163 -26.45 -8.88 -44.98
CA PRO A 163 -25.21 -8.26 -45.41
C PRO A 163 -24.12 -8.64 -44.43
N LYS A 164 -23.01 -9.19 -44.95
CA LYS A 164 -21.78 -9.37 -44.17
C LYS A 164 -21.52 -8.03 -43.50
N PRO A 165 -21.30 -7.98 -42.17
CA PRO A 165 -20.95 -6.72 -41.53
C PRO A 165 -19.70 -6.17 -42.25
N MET A 166 -19.85 -5.02 -42.90
CA MET A 166 -18.72 -4.25 -43.43
C MET A 166 -17.88 -3.86 -42.20
N VAL A 167 -16.78 -4.55 -42.03
CA VAL A 167 -15.72 -4.15 -41.08
C VAL A 167 -15.17 -2.83 -41.68
N PRO A 168 -15.32 -1.68 -41.00
CA PRO A 168 -14.69 -0.45 -41.47
C PRO A 168 -13.18 -0.67 -41.50
N PRO A 169 -12.47 -0.03 -42.48
CA PRO A 169 -11.01 -0.16 -42.55
C PRO A 169 -10.41 0.30 -41.21
N ALA A 170 -9.43 -0.45 -40.74
CA ALA A 170 -8.78 -0.34 -39.47
C ALA A 170 -8.34 1.11 -39.10
N SER A 171 -9.24 1.87 -38.53
CA SER A 171 -8.86 2.90 -37.57
C SER A 171 -8.32 2.12 -36.34
N ARG A 172 -7.27 2.58 -35.69
CA ARG A 172 -6.69 2.00 -34.47
C ARG A 172 -7.73 2.01 -33.33
N ALA A 173 -8.75 1.17 -33.46
CA ALA A 173 -9.82 1.11 -32.49
C ALA A 173 -9.29 0.35 -31.27
N THR A 174 -9.24 1.03 -30.17
CA THR A 174 -8.81 0.54 -28.86
C THR A 174 -9.70 -0.60 -28.36
N LEU A 175 -9.13 -1.54 -27.62
CA LEU A 175 -9.87 -2.60 -26.96
C LEU A 175 -10.56 -2.02 -25.70
N ASN A 176 -11.79 -2.47 -25.40
CA ASN A 176 -12.43 -2.13 -24.13
C ASN A 176 -12.33 -3.28 -23.12
N LYS A 177 -12.07 -4.51 -23.59
CA LYS A 177 -11.91 -5.67 -22.71
C LYS A 177 -10.75 -6.57 -23.14
N ILE A 178 -10.16 -7.25 -22.15
CA ILE A 178 -9.20 -8.34 -22.39
C ILE A 178 -9.70 -9.59 -21.69
N ALA A 179 -9.90 -10.67 -22.46
CA ALA A 179 -10.28 -11.98 -21.95
C ALA A 179 -9.02 -12.82 -21.65
N THR A 180 -8.97 -13.43 -20.46
CA THR A 180 -7.85 -14.29 -20.02
C THR A 180 -8.33 -15.68 -19.67
N GLY A 181 -7.51 -16.71 -19.97
CA GLY A 181 -7.85 -18.12 -19.85
C GLY A 181 -7.66 -18.71 -18.44
N HIS A 182 -8.13 -18.03 -17.39
CA HIS A 182 -8.13 -18.62 -16.05
C HIS A 182 -9.28 -19.59 -15.89
N THR A 183 -9.00 -20.77 -15.33
CA THR A 183 -9.91 -21.91 -15.21
C THR A 183 -10.40 -22.12 -13.78
N LEU A 184 -11.31 -23.07 -13.61
CA LEU A 184 -11.79 -23.55 -12.32
C LEU A 184 -10.63 -24.12 -11.47
N ASP A 185 -9.71 -24.84 -12.10
CA ASP A 185 -8.50 -25.35 -11.45
C ASP A 185 -7.62 -24.21 -10.91
N ASP A 186 -7.41 -23.13 -11.68
CA ASP A 186 -6.68 -21.94 -11.22
C ASP A 186 -7.36 -21.26 -10.03
N GLN A 187 -8.70 -21.27 -10.00
CA GLN A 187 -9.46 -20.76 -8.87
C GLN A 187 -9.19 -21.56 -7.60
N ALA A 188 -9.31 -22.90 -7.69
CA ALA A 188 -9.04 -23.79 -6.56
C ALA A 188 -7.60 -23.67 -6.05
N GLU A 189 -6.61 -23.63 -6.96
CA GLU A 189 -5.21 -23.39 -6.62
C GLU A 189 -5.04 -22.09 -5.84
N THR A 190 -5.66 -21.01 -6.31
CA THR A 190 -5.54 -19.68 -5.71
C THR A 190 -6.17 -19.64 -4.32
N VAL A 191 -7.37 -20.20 -4.14
CA VAL A 191 -8.05 -20.29 -2.84
C VAL A 191 -7.22 -21.10 -1.86
N LEU A 192 -6.77 -22.28 -2.26
CA LEU A 192 -5.94 -23.14 -1.39
C LEU A 192 -4.61 -22.48 -1.00
N MET A 193 -3.93 -21.85 -1.95
CA MET A 193 -2.69 -21.11 -1.65
C MET A 193 -2.92 -19.96 -0.67
N ARG A 194 -4.03 -19.26 -0.75
CA ARG A 194 -4.41 -18.19 0.17
C ARG A 194 -4.74 -18.74 1.56
N LEU A 195 -5.46 -19.85 1.66
CA LEU A 195 -5.73 -20.56 2.91
C LEU A 195 -4.42 -20.98 3.61
N ILE A 196 -3.50 -21.59 2.87
CA ILE A 196 -2.18 -22.01 3.40
C ILE A 196 -1.38 -20.80 3.94
N ARG A 197 -1.48 -19.64 3.30
CA ARG A 197 -0.82 -18.40 3.74
C ARG A 197 -1.51 -17.70 4.92
N GLY A 198 -2.71 -18.14 5.31
CA GLY A 198 -3.45 -17.55 6.43
C GLY A 198 -4.19 -16.27 6.04
N THR A 199 -5.06 -16.35 5.05
CA THR A 199 -5.91 -15.22 4.66
C THR A 199 -7.20 -15.17 5.49
N GLY A 200 -7.78 -13.95 5.63
CA GLY A 200 -9.15 -13.79 6.12
C GLY A 200 -10.19 -14.05 5.01
N LEU A 201 -11.49 -14.04 5.37
CA LEU A 201 -12.61 -14.30 4.44
C LEU A 201 -12.52 -13.47 3.15
N ARG A 202 -12.23 -12.17 3.25
CA ARG A 202 -12.05 -11.28 2.09
C ARG A 202 -11.00 -11.78 1.08
N GLY A 203 -9.97 -12.45 1.55
CA GLY A 203 -8.93 -13.01 0.69
C GLY A 203 -9.34 -14.31 0.00
N LEU A 204 -10.38 -15.00 0.48
CA LEU A 204 -10.86 -16.25 -0.10
C LEU A 204 -11.63 -16.05 -1.41
N GLY A 205 -12.06 -14.84 -1.77
CA GLY A 205 -12.71 -14.55 -3.05
C GLY A 205 -11.94 -14.97 -4.31
N GLY A 206 -10.73 -15.48 -4.15
CA GLY A 206 -9.95 -16.11 -5.21
C GLY A 206 -9.67 -15.16 -6.39
N ILE A 207 -9.84 -15.69 -7.60
CA ILE A 207 -9.75 -14.97 -8.87
C ILE A 207 -11.14 -14.39 -9.17
N TYR A 208 -11.22 -13.08 -9.40
CA TYR A 208 -12.47 -12.41 -9.75
C TYR A 208 -12.82 -12.63 -11.23
N PRO A 209 -14.10 -12.87 -11.58
CA PRO A 209 -14.54 -13.02 -12.98
C PRO A 209 -14.22 -11.79 -13.83
N ARG A 210 -14.28 -10.59 -13.22
CA ARG A 210 -14.03 -9.29 -13.84
C ARG A 210 -13.21 -8.41 -12.92
N ILE A 211 -12.27 -7.64 -13.47
CA ILE A 211 -11.56 -6.56 -12.77
C ILE A 211 -11.51 -5.33 -13.66
N LEU A 212 -11.76 -4.17 -13.06
CA LEU A 212 -11.52 -2.88 -13.68
C LEU A 212 -10.02 -2.59 -13.68
N VAL A 213 -9.56 -1.99 -14.75
CA VAL A 213 -8.16 -1.60 -14.92
C VAL A 213 -8.13 -0.14 -15.38
N GLU A 214 -7.54 0.73 -14.57
CA GLU A 214 -7.29 2.11 -14.94
C GLU A 214 -6.25 2.17 -16.07
N GLN A 215 -6.45 3.07 -17.00
CA GLN A 215 -5.50 3.32 -18.09
C GLN A 215 -4.29 4.11 -17.60
N GLU A 216 -3.17 4.06 -18.33
CA GLU A 216 -1.93 4.75 -17.95
C GLU A 216 -2.06 6.28 -17.95
N ASP A 217 -2.98 6.81 -18.74
CA ASP A 217 -3.29 8.24 -18.88
C ASP A 217 -4.40 8.74 -17.93
N GLY A 218 -5.01 7.85 -17.15
CA GLY A 218 -6.00 8.19 -16.12
C GLY A 218 -7.38 8.59 -16.66
N GLU A 219 -7.59 8.63 -17.98
CA GLU A 219 -8.83 9.12 -18.59
C GLU A 219 -9.85 8.01 -18.94
N GLY A 220 -9.58 6.73 -18.64
CA GLY A 220 -10.49 5.65 -18.98
C GLY A 220 -10.31 4.38 -18.19
N HIS A 221 -11.31 3.52 -18.24
CA HIS A 221 -11.28 2.21 -17.61
C HIS A 221 -11.47 1.13 -18.66
N GLY A 222 -10.61 0.11 -18.61
CA GLY A 222 -10.80 -1.13 -19.33
C GLY A 222 -11.15 -2.26 -18.37
N GLU A 223 -11.59 -3.37 -18.90
CA GLU A 223 -11.89 -4.55 -18.09
C GLU A 223 -11.04 -5.75 -18.49
N ILE A 224 -10.59 -6.53 -17.51
CA ILE A 224 -10.05 -7.86 -17.74
C ILE A 224 -11.11 -8.86 -17.25
N VAL A 225 -11.54 -9.74 -18.17
CA VAL A 225 -12.59 -10.73 -17.92
C VAL A 225 -12.05 -12.16 -18.01
N ARG A 226 -12.71 -13.10 -17.34
CA ARG A 226 -12.27 -14.50 -17.23
C ARG A 226 -13.41 -15.48 -17.51
N PRO A 227 -13.71 -15.72 -18.79
CA PRO A 227 -14.86 -16.54 -19.18
C PRO A 227 -14.78 -18.01 -18.81
N LEU A 228 -13.58 -18.53 -18.46
CA LEU A 228 -13.34 -19.93 -18.19
C LEU A 228 -13.30 -20.31 -16.70
N LEU A 229 -13.62 -19.38 -15.77
CA LEU A 229 -13.52 -19.64 -14.33
C LEU A 229 -14.43 -20.77 -13.83
N GLY A 230 -15.48 -21.12 -14.54
CA GLY A 230 -16.36 -22.24 -14.23
C GLY A 230 -16.05 -23.52 -15.02
N ILE A 231 -14.90 -23.60 -15.71
CA ILE A 231 -14.57 -24.71 -16.61
C ILE A 231 -13.28 -25.39 -16.14
N ARG A 232 -13.29 -26.74 -16.09
CA ARG A 232 -12.12 -27.55 -15.75
C ARG A 232 -11.13 -27.57 -16.91
N ARG A 233 -9.84 -27.55 -16.61
CA ARG A 233 -8.78 -27.64 -17.61
C ARG A 233 -8.85 -28.93 -18.44
N ALA A 234 -9.30 -30.04 -17.83
CA ALA A 234 -9.49 -31.32 -18.52
C ALA A 234 -10.55 -31.22 -19.63
N GLU A 235 -11.63 -30.48 -19.42
CA GLU A 235 -12.68 -30.24 -20.42
C GLU A 235 -12.16 -29.41 -21.60
N LEU A 236 -11.31 -28.38 -21.31
CA LEU A 236 -10.67 -27.58 -22.34
C LEU A 236 -9.71 -28.40 -23.21
N LYS A 237 -8.98 -29.32 -22.59
CA LYS A 237 -8.11 -30.26 -23.31
C LYS A 237 -8.92 -31.17 -24.23
N GLN A 238 -10.04 -31.72 -23.77
CA GLN A 238 -10.93 -32.55 -24.57
C GLN A 238 -11.52 -31.74 -25.73
N TYR A 239 -12.03 -30.55 -25.47
CA TYR A 239 -12.57 -29.65 -26.50
C TYR A 239 -11.58 -29.36 -27.63
N LEU A 240 -10.32 -29.05 -27.30
CA LEU A 240 -9.29 -28.82 -28.31
C LEU A 240 -8.94 -30.12 -29.08
N ALA A 241 -8.97 -31.27 -28.42
CA ALA A 241 -8.74 -32.57 -29.06
C ALA A 241 -9.86 -32.90 -30.06
N ASP A 242 -11.12 -32.66 -29.72
CA ASP A 242 -12.30 -32.87 -30.59
C ASP A 242 -12.22 -31.97 -31.83
N LEU A 243 -11.73 -30.71 -31.67
CA LEU A 243 -11.48 -29.79 -32.77
C LEU A 243 -10.20 -30.07 -33.56
N LYS A 244 -9.37 -31.03 -33.11
CA LYS A 244 -8.01 -31.27 -33.65
C LYS A 244 -7.18 -29.98 -33.67
N GLN A 245 -7.38 -29.08 -32.69
CA GLN A 245 -6.69 -27.83 -32.56
C GLN A 245 -5.37 -28.06 -31.79
N PRO A 246 -4.21 -27.81 -32.40
CA PRO A 246 -2.94 -27.93 -31.69
C PRO A 246 -2.78 -26.79 -30.67
N TRP A 247 -1.99 -27.08 -29.62
CA TRP A 247 -1.54 -26.11 -28.62
C TRP A 247 -0.06 -26.37 -28.29
N ARG A 248 0.57 -25.50 -27.52
CA ARG A 248 1.94 -25.67 -27.07
C ARG A 248 1.96 -26.01 -25.58
N GLU A 249 2.82 -26.93 -25.20
CA GLU A 249 3.05 -27.25 -23.79
C GLU A 249 4.22 -26.41 -23.27
N ASP A 250 4.04 -25.82 -22.09
CA ASP A 250 5.07 -25.02 -21.42
C ASP A 250 5.89 -25.94 -20.51
N SER A 251 7.17 -26.11 -20.82
CA SER A 251 8.09 -26.95 -20.05
C SER A 251 8.26 -26.51 -18.58
N THR A 252 7.93 -25.26 -18.24
CA THR A 252 8.01 -24.76 -16.86
C THR A 252 6.84 -25.21 -15.98
N ASN A 253 5.77 -25.80 -16.55
CA ASN A 253 4.63 -26.31 -15.78
C ASN A 253 4.99 -27.47 -14.85
N ASP A 254 6.06 -28.22 -15.15
CA ASP A 254 6.50 -29.40 -14.39
C ASP A 254 7.51 -29.05 -13.28
N ASP A 255 7.94 -27.79 -13.18
CA ASP A 255 8.90 -27.37 -12.16
C ASP A 255 8.26 -27.30 -10.77
N SER A 256 8.53 -28.32 -9.95
CA SER A 256 8.03 -28.45 -8.58
C SER A 256 8.67 -27.46 -7.58
N SER A 257 9.63 -26.63 -7.99
CA SER A 257 10.18 -25.55 -7.14
C SER A 257 9.12 -24.49 -6.85
N PHE A 258 8.17 -24.28 -7.75
CA PHE A 258 7.07 -23.33 -7.58
C PHE A 258 5.94 -23.92 -6.71
N THR A 259 5.55 -23.18 -5.69
CA THR A 259 4.46 -23.58 -4.76
C THR A 259 3.17 -23.89 -5.51
N ARG A 260 2.83 -23.12 -6.54
CA ARG A 260 1.62 -23.33 -7.35
C ARG A 260 1.64 -24.66 -8.06
N ASN A 261 2.77 -25.04 -8.66
CA ASN A 261 2.92 -26.31 -9.34
C ASN A 261 2.81 -27.48 -8.36
N ARG A 262 3.35 -27.37 -7.14
CA ARG A 262 3.17 -28.38 -6.09
C ARG A 262 1.70 -28.51 -5.65
N VAL A 263 0.98 -27.40 -5.53
CA VAL A 263 -0.46 -27.44 -5.21
C VAL A 263 -1.22 -28.15 -6.32
N ARG A 264 -0.95 -27.82 -7.59
CA ARG A 264 -1.58 -28.43 -8.79
C ARG A 264 -1.30 -29.91 -8.93
N SER A 265 -0.02 -30.32 -8.78
CA SER A 265 0.40 -31.68 -9.10
C SER A 265 0.34 -32.67 -7.92
N LEU A 266 0.39 -32.17 -6.67
CA LEU A 266 0.44 -33.04 -5.50
C LEU A 266 -0.77 -32.88 -4.59
N VAL A 267 -1.09 -31.61 -4.19
CA VAL A 267 -2.05 -31.39 -3.11
C VAL A 267 -3.49 -31.54 -3.60
N LEU A 268 -3.88 -30.83 -4.68
CA LEU A 268 -5.24 -30.93 -5.22
C LEU A 268 -5.59 -32.36 -5.66
N PRO A 269 -4.74 -33.10 -6.42
CA PRO A 269 -5.04 -34.48 -6.77
C PRO A 269 -5.14 -35.41 -5.55
N LEU A 270 -4.37 -35.15 -4.50
CA LEU A 270 -4.48 -35.90 -3.25
C LEU A 270 -5.83 -35.64 -2.57
N LEU A 271 -6.25 -34.39 -2.49
CA LEU A 271 -7.53 -34.01 -1.90
C LEU A 271 -8.71 -34.57 -2.69
N GLU A 272 -8.66 -34.54 -4.03
CA GLU A 272 -9.69 -35.10 -4.91
C GLU A 272 -9.81 -36.63 -4.73
N ARG A 273 -8.67 -37.33 -4.68
CA ARG A 273 -8.67 -38.79 -4.61
C ARG A 273 -9.03 -39.32 -3.22
N GLU A 274 -8.47 -38.75 -2.15
CA GLU A 274 -8.54 -39.32 -0.80
C GLU A 274 -9.64 -38.71 0.07
N PHE A 275 -10.12 -37.50 -0.24
CA PHE A 275 -11.02 -36.77 0.67
C PHE A 275 -12.34 -36.39 0.01
N ASN A 276 -12.29 -35.63 -1.10
CA ASN A 276 -13.51 -35.14 -1.77
C ASN A 276 -13.24 -34.99 -3.28
N PRO A 277 -13.86 -35.85 -4.13
CA PRO A 277 -13.71 -35.74 -5.58
C PRO A 277 -14.20 -34.40 -6.15
N ALA A 278 -15.07 -33.67 -5.44
CA ALA A 278 -15.58 -32.36 -5.84
C ALA A 278 -14.85 -31.19 -5.13
N VAL A 279 -13.65 -31.41 -4.57
CA VAL A 279 -12.96 -30.37 -3.79
C VAL A 279 -12.64 -29.11 -4.59
N VAL A 280 -12.37 -29.25 -5.89
CA VAL A 280 -12.10 -28.12 -6.79
C VAL A 280 -13.36 -27.25 -6.94
N ASP A 281 -14.51 -27.88 -7.13
CA ASP A 281 -15.80 -27.19 -7.20
C ASP A 281 -16.12 -26.52 -5.85
N SER A 282 -15.90 -27.22 -4.73
CA SER A 282 -16.09 -26.67 -3.38
C SER A 282 -15.22 -25.43 -3.11
N PHE A 283 -13.97 -25.36 -3.61
CA PHE A 283 -13.14 -24.16 -3.50
C PHE A 283 -13.64 -23.02 -4.38
N ALA A 284 -14.22 -23.32 -5.54
CA ALA A 284 -14.81 -22.29 -6.39
C ALA A 284 -16.09 -21.70 -5.78
N GLU A 285 -16.97 -22.55 -5.23
CA GLU A 285 -18.16 -22.14 -4.49
C GLU A 285 -17.78 -21.28 -3.27
N LEU A 286 -16.77 -21.71 -2.50
CA LEU A 286 -16.26 -20.90 -1.38
C LEU A 286 -15.77 -19.53 -1.85
N ALA A 287 -15.10 -19.45 -3.00
CA ALA A 287 -14.65 -18.18 -3.55
C ALA A 287 -15.82 -17.29 -3.99
N GLU A 288 -16.88 -17.86 -4.53
CA GLU A 288 -18.10 -17.13 -4.91
C GLU A 288 -18.77 -16.54 -3.68
N ILE A 289 -19.04 -17.36 -2.67
CA ILE A 289 -19.61 -16.92 -1.39
C ILE A 289 -18.76 -15.80 -0.75
N ALA A 290 -17.44 -15.99 -0.73
CA ALA A 290 -16.54 -15.00 -0.14
C ALA A 290 -16.50 -13.65 -0.91
N ARG A 291 -16.78 -13.66 -2.22
CA ARG A 291 -16.94 -12.43 -3.02
C ARG A 291 -18.24 -11.72 -2.69
N ASP A 292 -19.36 -12.47 -2.65
CA ASP A 292 -20.68 -11.91 -2.33
C ASP A 292 -20.69 -11.29 -0.92
N GLU A 293 -20.11 -11.98 0.06
CA GLU A 293 -19.96 -11.44 1.41
C GLU A 293 -19.07 -10.19 1.41
N LYS A 294 -17.95 -10.20 0.66
CA LYS A 294 -17.10 -9.03 0.56
C LYS A 294 -17.83 -7.83 -0.02
N ASP A 295 -18.60 -8.01 -1.09
CA ASP A 295 -19.33 -6.94 -1.75
C ASP A 295 -20.45 -6.37 -0.84
N TYR A 296 -21.14 -7.25 -0.09
CA TYR A 296 -22.07 -6.83 0.95
C TYR A 296 -21.39 -5.96 2.00
N TRP A 297 -20.26 -6.45 2.57
CA TRP A 297 -19.53 -5.71 3.59
C TRP A 297 -18.93 -4.40 3.08
N ASP A 298 -18.45 -4.34 1.84
CA ASP A 298 -17.89 -3.12 1.25
C ASP A 298 -18.97 -2.03 1.11
N ASN A 299 -20.19 -2.40 0.76
CA ASN A 299 -21.33 -1.49 0.72
C ASN A 299 -21.70 -0.98 2.13
N GLU A 300 -21.84 -1.87 3.11
CA GLU A 300 -22.15 -1.51 4.51
C GLU A 300 -21.08 -0.61 5.11
N ILE A 301 -19.79 -0.95 4.90
CA ILE A 301 -18.65 -0.18 5.39
C ILE A 301 -18.64 1.23 4.81
N SER A 302 -18.92 1.38 3.53
CA SER A 302 -18.95 2.70 2.88
C SER A 302 -19.96 3.62 3.54
N GLY A 303 -21.12 3.09 3.93
CA GLY A 303 -22.13 3.81 4.71
C GLY A 303 -21.64 4.18 6.12
N TRP A 304 -21.02 3.24 6.83
CA TRP A 304 -20.50 3.50 8.18
C TRP A 304 -19.33 4.47 8.19
N LEU A 305 -18.34 4.30 7.29
CA LEU A 305 -17.19 5.22 7.23
C LEU A 305 -17.62 6.66 7.03
N GLY A 306 -18.68 6.91 6.26
CA GLY A 306 -19.22 8.26 6.08
C GLY A 306 -19.92 8.85 7.32
N THR A 307 -20.38 8.02 8.25
CA THR A 307 -21.16 8.45 9.43
C THR A 307 -20.36 8.44 10.72
N VAL A 308 -19.51 7.44 10.95
CA VAL A 308 -18.82 7.24 12.24
C VAL A 308 -17.35 7.63 12.20
N VAL A 309 -16.76 7.87 11.02
CA VAL A 309 -15.37 8.30 10.86
C VAL A 309 -15.31 9.73 10.34
N GLN A 310 -14.62 10.59 11.05
CA GLN A 310 -14.32 11.95 10.62
C GLN A 310 -12.88 12.04 10.14
N TRP A 311 -12.70 12.40 8.88
CA TRP A 311 -11.39 12.63 8.30
C TRP A 311 -11.00 14.09 8.47
N SER A 312 -9.78 14.35 8.94
CA SER A 312 -9.29 15.70 9.19
C SER A 312 -7.81 15.83 8.78
N GLN A 313 -7.45 17.04 8.35
CA GLN A 313 -6.07 17.34 8.02
C GLN A 313 -5.20 17.35 9.27
N PRO A 314 -3.97 16.79 9.23
CA PRO A 314 -3.03 16.91 10.32
C PRO A 314 -2.61 18.37 10.55
N GLU A 315 -2.45 18.76 11.81
CA GLU A 315 -2.01 20.13 12.15
C GLU A 315 -0.68 20.53 11.49
N TRP A 316 0.22 19.57 11.27
CA TRP A 316 1.50 19.83 10.67
C TRP A 316 1.44 20.20 9.18
N THR A 317 0.31 19.97 8.50
CA THR A 317 0.11 20.37 7.10
C THR A 317 -0.28 21.84 6.97
N ARG A 318 -0.72 22.49 8.05
CA ARG A 318 -1.11 23.91 8.04
C ARG A 318 0.08 24.80 7.68
N GLY A 319 -0.08 25.61 6.63
CA GLY A 319 0.95 26.57 6.17
C GLY A 319 2.02 25.97 5.27
N LEU A 320 1.83 24.73 4.76
CA LEU A 320 2.63 24.22 3.65
C LEU A 320 2.19 24.93 2.36
N PRO A 321 3.09 25.59 1.62
CA PRO A 321 2.74 26.23 0.34
C PRO A 321 2.24 25.22 -0.66
N GLY A 322 1.11 25.50 -1.31
CA GLY A 322 0.51 24.63 -2.33
C GLY A 322 -0.35 23.48 -1.79
N PHE A 323 -0.57 23.39 -0.47
CA PHE A 323 -1.44 22.40 0.13
C PHE A 323 -2.77 23.04 0.51
N ASP A 324 -3.81 22.76 -0.27
CA ASP A 324 -5.18 23.29 -0.03
C ASP A 324 -6.08 22.31 0.75
N GLY A 325 -5.54 21.13 1.06
CA GLY A 325 -6.24 20.11 1.83
C GLY A 325 -7.09 19.11 1.05
N SER A 326 -7.21 19.27 -0.25
CA SER A 326 -7.90 18.32 -1.14
C SER A 326 -6.93 17.33 -1.80
N GLN A 327 -5.62 17.59 -1.73
CA GLN A 327 -4.60 16.86 -2.45
C GLN A 327 -4.14 15.60 -1.71
N SER A 328 -3.92 14.53 -2.48
CA SER A 328 -3.29 13.31 -1.99
C SER A 328 -1.78 13.50 -1.80
N LEU A 329 -1.14 12.62 -1.00
CA LEU A 329 0.34 12.60 -0.84
C LEU A 329 1.10 12.52 -2.18
N VAL A 330 0.46 11.96 -3.21
CA VAL A 330 1.06 11.78 -4.54
C VAL A 330 1.34 13.13 -5.21
N GLU A 331 0.57 14.17 -4.90
CA GLU A 331 0.66 15.49 -5.52
C GLU A 331 1.64 16.43 -4.81
N ILE A 332 2.02 16.12 -3.56
CA ILE A 332 3.00 16.92 -2.82
C ILE A 332 4.40 16.58 -3.32
N GLN A 333 5.11 17.54 -3.89
CA GLN A 333 6.47 17.32 -4.39
C GLN A 333 7.46 17.09 -3.24
N PRO A 334 8.28 16.01 -3.27
CA PRO A 334 9.26 15.71 -2.22
C PRO A 334 10.40 16.75 -2.12
N SER A 335 10.49 17.68 -3.05
CA SER A 335 11.51 18.74 -3.09
C SER A 335 11.27 19.89 -2.10
N HIS A 336 10.16 19.87 -1.32
CA HIS A 336 9.92 20.92 -0.34
C HIS A 336 10.93 20.79 0.82
N PRO A 337 11.75 21.83 1.11
CA PRO A 337 12.86 21.74 2.07
C PRO A 337 12.44 21.44 3.52
N LYS A 338 11.15 21.50 3.84
CA LYS A 338 10.58 21.17 5.16
C LYS A 338 10.08 19.73 5.28
N LEU A 339 10.05 18.95 4.18
CA LEU A 339 9.66 17.55 4.19
C LEU A 339 10.92 16.69 4.11
N ALA A 340 11.15 15.80 5.05
CA ALA A 340 12.50 15.38 5.20
C ALA A 340 12.85 13.95 5.49
N ASP A 341 11.95 13.05 5.54
CA ASP A 341 12.34 11.65 5.51
C ASP A 341 12.00 11.03 4.14
N PRO A 342 12.97 10.99 3.20
CA PRO A 342 12.74 10.46 1.86
C PRO A 342 12.31 8.99 1.89
N GLU A 343 12.79 8.19 2.86
CA GLU A 343 12.44 6.77 2.97
C GLU A 343 11.01 6.60 3.49
N LEU A 344 10.62 7.34 4.52
CA LEU A 344 9.26 7.31 5.03
C LEU A 344 8.28 7.83 3.99
N TRP A 345 8.64 8.92 3.30
CA TRP A 345 7.87 9.47 2.19
C TRP A 345 7.64 8.46 1.06
N ALA A 346 8.71 7.79 0.59
CA ALA A 346 8.61 6.77 -0.45
C ALA A 346 7.67 5.63 -0.02
N ARG A 347 7.82 5.14 1.21
CA ARG A 347 6.97 4.06 1.77
C ARG A 347 5.50 4.45 1.89
N LEU A 348 5.20 5.68 2.29
CA LEU A 348 3.82 6.18 2.39
C LEU A 348 3.20 6.38 0.99
N LYS A 349 4.00 6.86 0.03
CA LYS A 349 3.58 6.99 -1.37
C LYS A 349 3.29 5.63 -2.01
N GLU A 350 4.16 4.64 -1.80
CA GLU A 350 3.96 3.26 -2.28
C GLU A 350 2.74 2.60 -1.66
N SER A 351 2.41 2.93 -0.41
CA SER A 351 1.22 2.40 0.28
C SER A 351 -0.09 3.09 -0.12
N GLY A 352 -0.03 4.16 -0.93
CA GLY A 352 -1.21 4.97 -1.28
C GLY A 352 -1.80 5.74 -0.10
N SER A 353 -1.00 5.98 0.96
CA SER A 353 -1.48 6.61 2.20
C SER A 353 -2.03 8.02 1.98
N ALA A 354 -3.22 8.26 2.47
CA ALA A 354 -3.78 9.61 2.58
C ALA A 354 -3.11 10.40 3.72
N VAL A 355 -2.86 11.70 3.54
CA VAL A 355 -2.35 12.58 4.61
C VAL A 355 -3.53 13.11 5.43
N MET A 356 -4.30 12.22 6.01
CA MET A 356 -5.45 12.62 6.84
C MET A 356 -5.49 11.80 8.12
N ASN A 357 -5.80 12.47 9.23
CA ASN A 357 -6.16 11.78 10.46
C ASN A 357 -7.58 11.22 10.32
N ALA A 358 -7.84 10.05 10.92
CA ALA A 358 -9.18 9.48 11.00
C ALA A 358 -9.61 9.42 12.46
N SER A 359 -10.75 10.03 12.79
CA SER A 359 -11.35 10.00 14.13
C SER A 359 -12.59 9.11 14.10
N LEU A 360 -12.51 7.95 14.75
CA LEU A 360 -13.60 6.98 14.87
C LEU A 360 -14.30 7.14 16.23
N SER A 361 -15.64 7.18 16.24
CA SER A 361 -16.40 7.22 17.49
C SER A 361 -16.09 6.01 18.38
N ARG A 362 -15.52 6.26 19.56
CA ARG A 362 -15.15 5.21 20.53
C ARG A 362 -16.39 4.52 21.13
N PRO A 363 -17.46 5.24 21.57
CA PRO A 363 -18.66 4.61 22.07
C PRO A 363 -19.30 3.69 21.02
N TRP A 364 -19.43 4.18 19.79
CA TRP A 364 -19.96 3.35 18.70
C TRP A 364 -19.09 2.10 18.49
N LEU A 365 -17.78 2.25 18.36
CA LEU A 365 -16.87 1.13 18.16
C LEU A 365 -17.04 0.04 19.23
N LEU A 366 -17.20 0.43 20.50
CA LEU A 366 -17.27 -0.51 21.62
C LEU A 366 -18.63 -1.20 21.74
N THR A 367 -19.71 -0.62 21.17
CA THR A 367 -21.06 -1.21 21.18
C THR A 367 -21.30 -2.16 20.03
N GLU A 368 -20.54 -2.04 18.94
CA GLU A 368 -20.72 -2.88 17.75
C GLU A 368 -20.25 -4.33 17.95
N PRO A 369 -20.84 -5.29 17.22
CA PRO A 369 -20.35 -6.67 17.19
C PRO A 369 -18.88 -6.76 16.76
N ARG A 370 -18.15 -7.74 17.31
CA ARG A 370 -16.70 -7.91 17.05
C ARG A 370 -16.35 -7.98 15.56
N ALA A 371 -17.21 -8.57 14.74
CA ALA A 371 -17.02 -8.63 13.30
C ALA A 371 -17.02 -7.24 12.67
N VAL A 372 -17.97 -6.39 13.04
CA VAL A 372 -18.10 -5.00 12.58
C VAL A 372 -16.89 -4.17 13.02
N GLN A 373 -16.50 -4.28 14.30
CA GLN A 373 -15.32 -3.60 14.84
C GLN A 373 -14.07 -3.89 14.00
N ARG A 374 -13.82 -5.17 13.70
CA ARG A 374 -12.64 -5.62 12.92
C ARG A 374 -12.66 -5.09 11.49
N ILE A 375 -13.81 -5.18 10.85
CA ILE A 375 -13.98 -4.79 9.45
C ILE A 375 -13.81 -3.27 9.29
N VAL A 376 -14.41 -2.46 10.16
CA VAL A 376 -14.28 -0.99 10.10
C VAL A 376 -12.85 -0.55 10.35
N LEU A 377 -12.18 -1.11 11.36
CA LEU A 377 -10.77 -0.79 11.61
C LEU A 377 -9.87 -1.19 10.42
N LYS A 378 -10.16 -2.34 9.80
CA LYS A 378 -9.45 -2.78 8.60
C LYS A 378 -9.67 -1.82 7.43
N ALA A 379 -10.90 -1.39 7.22
CA ALA A 379 -11.25 -0.45 6.16
C ALA A 379 -10.61 0.94 6.36
N ILE A 380 -10.57 1.45 7.61
CA ILE A 380 -9.83 2.68 7.93
C ILE A 380 -8.34 2.50 7.58
N GLY A 381 -7.75 1.36 7.94
CA GLY A 381 -6.37 1.06 7.60
C GLY A 381 -6.13 1.03 6.09
N GLU A 382 -7.00 0.39 5.32
CA GLU A 382 -6.92 0.33 3.86
C GLU A 382 -7.05 1.72 3.22
N GLN A 383 -8.02 2.53 3.65
CA GLN A 383 -8.22 3.89 3.15
C GLN A 383 -7.07 4.84 3.53
N ALA A 384 -6.49 4.66 4.72
CA ALA A 384 -5.35 5.43 5.19
C ALA A 384 -3.99 4.90 4.67
N GLY A 385 -3.97 3.76 3.94
CA GLY A 385 -2.75 3.10 3.49
C GLY A 385 -1.91 2.47 4.62
N ILE A 386 -2.54 2.11 5.74
CA ILE A 386 -1.87 1.47 6.88
C ILE A 386 -1.98 -0.05 6.74
N PRO A 387 -0.89 -0.81 6.64
CA PRO A 387 -0.93 -2.28 6.52
C PRO A 387 -1.29 -2.94 7.87
N LEU A 388 -2.60 -2.84 8.24
CA LEU A 388 -3.09 -3.45 9.48
C LEU A 388 -3.27 -4.96 9.28
N GLU A 389 -2.56 -5.74 10.11
CA GLU A 389 -2.75 -7.16 10.28
C GLU A 389 -3.72 -7.45 11.42
N PHE A 390 -4.18 -8.70 11.54
CA PHE A 390 -5.09 -9.14 12.60
C PHE A 390 -4.61 -8.74 14.01
N LYS A 391 -3.31 -8.94 14.31
CA LYS A 391 -2.73 -8.57 15.61
C LYS A 391 -2.86 -7.08 15.92
N HIS A 392 -2.67 -6.21 14.92
CA HIS A 392 -2.79 -4.77 15.09
C HIS A 392 -4.25 -4.37 15.38
N ILE A 393 -5.21 -4.98 14.70
CA ILE A 393 -6.64 -4.74 14.91
C ILE A 393 -7.05 -5.15 16.34
N GLU A 394 -6.63 -6.33 16.80
CA GLU A 394 -6.93 -6.79 18.16
C GLU A 394 -6.26 -5.92 19.23
N GLU A 395 -5.08 -5.39 18.96
CA GLU A 395 -4.38 -4.46 19.84
C GLU A 395 -5.10 -3.11 19.91
N ILE A 396 -5.56 -2.57 18.77
CA ILE A 396 -6.38 -1.36 18.71
C ILE A 396 -7.66 -1.54 19.53
N LEU A 397 -8.34 -2.67 19.39
CA LEU A 397 -9.59 -2.94 20.09
C LEU A 397 -9.39 -3.05 21.61
N ARG A 398 -8.32 -3.70 22.06
CA ARG A 398 -7.95 -3.74 23.50
C ARG A 398 -7.64 -2.33 23.99
N PHE A 399 -6.82 -1.59 23.25
CA PHE A 399 -6.44 -0.22 23.58
C PHE A 399 -7.64 0.73 23.65
N ALA A 400 -8.60 0.60 22.73
CA ALA A 400 -9.85 1.38 22.74
C ALA A 400 -10.75 1.05 23.93
N ALA A 401 -10.75 -0.21 24.40
CA ALA A 401 -11.58 -0.64 25.53
C ALA A 401 -10.99 -0.32 26.91
N GLU A 402 -9.67 -0.05 27.01
CA GLU A 402 -9.01 0.27 28.27
C GLU A 402 -9.58 1.56 28.88
N ASP A 403 -9.76 1.58 30.19
CA ASP A 403 -9.99 2.82 30.95
C ASP A 403 -8.66 3.51 31.25
N GLY A 404 -8.68 4.85 31.37
CA GLY A 404 -7.48 5.58 31.71
C GLY A 404 -7.41 6.97 31.07
N PRO A 405 -6.33 7.73 31.35
CA PRO A 405 -6.22 9.13 30.92
C PRO A 405 -6.27 9.27 29.38
N SER A 406 -6.91 10.35 28.96
CA SER A 406 -6.93 10.77 27.54
C SER A 406 -5.52 11.08 27.04
N GLY A 407 -5.29 10.87 25.74
CA GLY A 407 -4.02 11.18 25.10
C GLY A 407 -2.96 10.05 25.14
N LYS A 408 -3.29 8.88 25.69
CA LYS A 408 -2.42 7.70 25.55
C LYS A 408 -2.30 7.31 24.06
N GLU A 409 -1.11 6.94 23.62
CA GLU A 409 -0.86 6.59 22.23
C GLU A 409 -0.38 5.14 22.08
N LEU A 410 -0.79 4.51 20.96
CA LEU A 410 -0.37 3.19 20.50
C LEU A 410 0.32 3.35 19.14
N ALA A 411 1.51 2.77 18.96
CA ALA A 411 2.25 2.81 17.70
C ALA A 411 1.68 1.81 16.69
N LEU A 412 1.58 2.23 15.43
CA LEU A 412 1.17 1.42 14.29
C LEU A 412 2.27 1.36 13.21
N PRO A 413 2.14 0.47 12.21
CA PRO A 413 3.04 0.43 11.06
C PRO A 413 3.19 1.78 10.36
N LEU A 414 4.30 1.98 9.63
CA LEU A 414 4.62 3.18 8.85
C LEU A 414 4.67 4.48 9.69
N GLY A 415 4.88 4.38 11.00
CA GLY A 415 4.95 5.55 11.88
C GLY A 415 3.62 6.16 12.27
N TRP A 416 2.51 5.57 11.85
CA TRP A 416 1.18 5.94 12.33
C TRP A 416 1.03 5.66 13.82
N ARG A 417 0.09 6.35 14.47
CA ARG A 417 -0.25 6.18 15.89
C ARG A 417 -1.75 6.22 16.09
N ILE A 418 -2.23 5.49 17.07
CA ILE A 418 -3.59 5.66 17.59
C ILE A 418 -3.50 6.48 18.84
N ARG A 419 -4.33 7.52 18.96
CA ARG A 419 -4.53 8.28 20.18
C ARG A 419 -5.93 8.01 20.72
N ARG A 420 -6.01 7.65 22.00
CA ARG A 420 -7.28 7.43 22.66
C ARG A 420 -7.77 8.73 23.28
N GLU A 421 -9.00 9.09 22.96
CA GLU A 421 -9.76 10.19 23.52
C GLU A 421 -11.04 9.67 24.21
N PRO A 422 -11.73 10.44 25.05
CA PRO A 422 -12.95 9.98 25.71
C PRO A 422 -14.00 9.48 24.73
N GLU A 423 -14.25 10.25 23.67
CA GLU A 423 -15.30 9.99 22.68
C GLU A 423 -14.77 9.44 21.34
N ALA A 424 -13.43 9.33 21.17
CA ALA A 424 -12.85 8.95 19.90
C ALA A 424 -11.59 8.09 20.02
N VAL A 425 -11.37 7.30 18.98
CA VAL A 425 -10.10 6.65 18.66
C VAL A 425 -9.55 7.32 17.41
N VAL A 426 -8.45 8.05 17.56
CA VAL A 426 -7.89 8.89 16.50
C VAL A 426 -6.66 8.23 15.88
N PHE A 427 -6.73 7.94 14.60
CA PHE A 427 -5.58 7.53 13.80
C PHE A 427 -4.81 8.80 13.42
N VAL A 428 -3.59 8.91 13.90
CA VAL A 428 -2.74 10.08 13.73
C VAL A 428 -1.66 9.78 12.71
N THR A 429 -1.62 10.57 11.65
CA THR A 429 -0.59 10.45 10.60
C THR A 429 0.81 10.68 11.17
N PRO A 430 1.85 10.04 10.61
CA PRO A 430 3.22 10.38 10.93
C PRO A 430 3.50 11.85 10.55
N ASP A 431 4.21 12.57 11.41
CA ASP A 431 4.67 13.93 11.12
C ASP A 431 5.84 13.85 10.12
N LEU A 432 5.55 14.25 8.87
CA LEU A 432 6.52 14.21 7.77
C LEU A 432 7.41 15.46 7.71
N ARG A 433 7.18 16.44 8.59
CA ARG A 433 8.10 17.58 8.64
C ARG A 433 9.50 17.07 8.99
N ARG A 434 10.47 17.64 8.33
CA ARG A 434 11.86 17.43 8.71
C ARG A 434 11.99 17.74 10.19
N GLN A 435 12.02 16.73 11.03
CA GLN A 435 12.58 16.92 12.34
C GLN A 435 13.98 17.45 12.03
N GLU A 436 14.17 18.76 12.25
CA GLU A 436 15.54 19.29 12.28
C GLU A 436 16.30 18.31 13.13
N ARG A 437 17.23 17.58 12.53
CA ARG A 437 18.16 16.75 13.29
C ARG A 437 18.79 17.74 14.24
N ILE A 438 18.39 17.67 15.51
CA ILE A 438 19.01 18.47 16.53
C ILE A 438 20.47 18.11 16.43
N PRO A 439 21.35 19.04 16.00
CA PRO A 439 22.73 18.68 15.75
C PRO A 439 23.35 18.26 17.08
N ASP A 440 23.97 17.09 17.08
CA ASP A 440 24.85 16.73 18.17
C ASP A 440 25.96 17.79 18.20
N TYR A 441 26.09 18.47 19.32
CA TYR A 441 27.18 19.40 19.51
C TYR A 441 28.29 18.81 20.39
N LEU A 442 29.51 19.28 20.19
CA LEU A 442 30.68 18.84 20.92
C LEU A 442 31.69 20.01 21.01
N TYR A 443 31.91 20.50 22.21
CA TYR A 443 32.83 21.61 22.48
C TYR A 443 33.88 21.21 23.49
N SER A 444 35.11 21.65 23.28
CA SER A 444 36.20 21.48 24.26
C SER A 444 36.11 22.56 25.32
N LEU A 445 36.07 22.18 26.60
CA LEU A 445 36.11 23.06 27.77
C LEU A 445 37.43 22.88 28.49
N ALA A 446 38.28 23.88 28.46
CA ALA A 446 39.50 23.91 29.27
C ALA A 446 39.14 24.06 30.77
N VAL A 447 39.95 23.48 31.64
CA VAL A 447 39.79 23.58 33.10
C VAL A 447 41.03 24.22 33.72
N PRO A 448 40.98 25.51 34.12
CA PRO A 448 39.86 26.46 34.01
C PRO A 448 39.66 26.99 32.59
N GLY A 449 38.42 27.41 32.27
CA GLY A 449 38.10 27.99 30.99
C GLY A 449 36.61 28.10 30.69
N ARG A 450 36.27 28.43 29.44
CA ARG A 450 34.91 28.66 28.97
C ARG A 450 34.68 27.97 27.63
N ALA A 451 33.49 27.42 27.44
CA ALA A 451 33.02 26.91 26.18
C ALA A 451 31.66 27.53 25.85
N ARG A 452 31.52 28.19 24.68
CA ARG A 452 30.26 28.71 24.18
C ARG A 452 29.49 27.56 23.51
N VAL A 453 28.22 27.39 23.89
CA VAL A 453 27.32 26.37 23.36
C VAL A 453 26.10 27.08 22.74
N PRO A 454 26.20 27.49 21.47
CA PRO A 454 25.14 28.24 20.80
C PRO A 454 23.80 27.54 20.78
N GLU A 455 23.78 26.19 20.67
CA GLU A 455 22.59 25.35 20.57
C GLU A 455 21.70 25.46 21.82
N VAL A 456 22.26 25.81 22.96
CA VAL A 456 21.51 26.05 24.21
C VAL A 456 21.53 27.50 24.64
N GLY A 457 22.11 28.41 23.85
CA GLY A 457 22.19 29.83 24.12
C GLY A 457 23.02 30.17 25.39
N ALA A 458 24.00 29.34 25.74
CA ALA A 458 24.72 29.45 27.01
C ALA A 458 26.25 29.36 26.85
N VAL A 459 26.95 29.83 27.88
CA VAL A 459 28.39 29.62 28.08
C VAL A 459 28.56 28.71 29.28
N ILE A 460 29.24 27.59 29.08
CA ILE A 460 29.64 26.68 30.18
C ILE A 460 31.03 27.09 30.62
N GLU A 461 31.18 27.44 31.90
CA GLU A 461 32.43 27.91 32.50
C GLU A 461 32.92 26.91 33.55
N ALA A 462 34.19 26.58 33.53
CA ALA A 462 34.91 25.83 34.55
C ALA A 462 35.85 26.77 35.31
N LEU A 463 35.65 26.87 36.62
CA LEU A 463 36.47 27.73 37.50
C LEU A 463 37.20 26.86 38.50
N LEU A 464 38.48 27.18 38.77
CA LEU A 464 39.22 26.65 39.91
C LEU A 464 38.87 27.46 41.15
N VAL A 465 38.44 26.78 42.21
CA VAL A 465 38.06 27.36 43.50
C VAL A 465 38.59 26.48 44.64
N ILE A 466 38.71 27.06 45.82
CA ILE A 466 38.98 26.27 47.03
C ILE A 466 37.61 25.96 47.67
N ALA A 467 37.35 24.67 47.94
CA ALA A 467 36.10 24.27 48.60
C ALA A 467 36.10 24.79 50.04
N GLU A 468 35.37 25.85 50.29
CA GLU A 468 35.27 26.42 51.65
C GLU A 468 34.20 25.73 52.48
N ILE A 469 34.38 25.73 53.80
CA ILE A 469 33.33 25.39 54.76
C ILE A 469 32.43 26.60 54.86
N ALA A 470 31.27 26.60 54.20
CA ALA A 470 30.33 27.72 54.30
C ALA A 470 29.87 27.88 55.76
N PRO A 471 30.10 29.03 56.41
CA PRO A 471 29.44 29.31 57.66
C PRO A 471 27.94 29.42 57.43
N GLU A 472 27.13 28.95 58.34
CA GLU A 472 25.66 28.84 58.26
C GLU A 472 24.91 30.17 57.98
N SER A 473 25.62 31.31 57.91
CA SER A 473 25.05 32.67 57.80
C SER A 473 25.43 33.44 56.53
N GLN A 474 26.17 32.88 55.61
CA GLN A 474 26.47 33.52 54.31
C GLN A 474 25.86 32.73 53.16
N VAL A 475 25.07 33.41 52.31
CA VAL A 475 24.58 32.85 51.06
C VAL A 475 25.80 32.50 50.20
N ALA A 476 26.14 31.24 50.15
CA ALA A 476 27.26 30.79 49.31
C ALA A 476 26.95 31.16 47.85
N GLU A 477 27.86 31.84 47.16
CA GLU A 477 27.76 32.19 45.74
C GLU A 477 27.56 30.95 44.85
N TYR A 478 27.73 29.72 45.39
CA TYR A 478 27.59 28.46 44.68
C TYR A 478 27.17 27.31 45.61
N ASN A 479 26.51 26.30 45.05
CA ASN A 479 26.13 25.12 45.78
C ASN A 479 27.34 24.17 45.95
N PRO A 480 27.82 23.91 47.21
CA PRO A 480 28.97 23.03 47.46
C PRO A 480 28.80 21.61 46.89
N GLN A 481 27.57 21.18 46.63
CA GLN A 481 27.29 19.89 46.02
C GLN A 481 27.63 19.82 44.54
N GLN A 482 28.05 20.92 43.93
CA GLN A 482 28.45 21.01 42.53
C GLN A 482 29.96 21.11 42.33
N LEU A 483 30.77 21.04 43.42
CA LEU A 483 32.19 21.12 43.37
C LEU A 483 32.86 19.77 43.08
N LEU A 484 33.62 19.69 42.01
CA LEU A 484 34.37 18.53 41.57
C LEU A 484 35.83 18.63 42.07
N ARG A 485 36.44 17.55 42.51
CA ARG A 485 37.88 17.53 42.88
C ARG A 485 38.74 17.81 41.65
N ALA A 486 39.57 18.85 41.71
CA ALA A 486 40.41 19.27 40.58
C ALA A 486 41.37 18.15 40.13
N GLU A 487 41.98 17.46 41.08
CA GLU A 487 42.95 16.36 40.86
C GLU A 487 42.39 15.14 40.09
N LEU A 488 41.07 15.01 40.00
CA LEU A 488 40.40 13.90 39.30
C LEU A 488 39.90 14.29 37.89
N LEU A 489 40.09 15.54 37.50
CA LEU A 489 39.66 16.04 36.21
C LEU A 489 40.87 16.29 35.28
N PRO A 490 40.74 15.98 33.99
CA PRO A 490 41.76 16.36 33.02
C PRO A 490 41.75 17.88 32.77
N GLU A 491 42.83 18.40 32.20
CA GLU A 491 42.93 19.82 31.79
C GLU A 491 41.85 20.25 30.77
N ARG A 492 41.18 19.28 30.14
CA ARG A 492 40.10 19.51 29.15
C ARG A 492 38.98 18.53 29.32
N LEU A 493 37.77 19.05 29.35
CA LEU A 493 36.51 18.31 29.31
C LEU A 493 35.83 18.49 27.94
N ILE A 494 34.91 17.61 27.62
CA ILE A 494 34.06 17.74 26.43
C ILE A 494 32.66 18.11 26.89
N VAL A 495 32.13 19.23 26.44
CA VAL A 495 30.73 19.61 26.61
C VAL A 495 29.95 19.17 25.37
N ARG A 496 28.93 18.37 25.56
CA ARG A 496 28.04 17.87 24.51
C ARG A 496 26.59 17.74 24.98
N ASN A 497 25.68 17.54 24.06
CA ASN A 497 24.33 17.05 24.46
C ASN A 497 24.42 15.59 24.92
N TRP A 498 23.47 15.18 25.77
CA TRP A 498 23.37 13.79 26.15
C TRP A 498 22.90 12.92 24.97
N ARG A 499 23.21 11.61 24.99
CA ARG A 499 22.89 10.64 23.95
C ARG A 499 22.05 9.47 24.49
N PRO A 500 21.22 8.80 23.66
CA PRO A 500 20.56 7.58 24.06
C PRO A 500 21.56 6.52 24.58
N GLY A 501 21.31 6.01 25.78
CA GLY A 501 22.23 5.08 26.44
C GLY A 501 23.10 5.72 27.53
N ASP A 502 23.29 7.04 27.53
CA ASP A 502 24.05 7.75 28.56
C ASP A 502 23.46 7.52 29.96
N ARG A 503 24.36 7.30 30.90
CA ARG A 503 24.06 7.17 32.33
C ARG A 503 24.81 8.21 33.13
N PHE A 504 24.13 8.73 34.14
CA PHE A 504 24.73 9.67 35.09
C PHE A 504 24.44 9.20 36.52
N TRP A 505 25.39 9.43 37.42
CA TRP A 505 25.26 9.02 38.81
C TRP A 505 25.29 10.26 39.74
N PRO A 506 24.22 11.03 39.85
CA PRO A 506 24.14 12.15 40.77
C PRO A 506 24.23 11.69 42.24
N ALA A 507 24.79 12.50 43.09
CA ALA A 507 25.10 12.16 44.48
C ALA A 507 23.93 11.69 45.34
N HIS A 508 22.71 12.02 44.95
CA HIS A 508 21.48 11.64 45.65
C HIS A 508 20.90 10.30 45.23
N THR A 509 21.49 9.60 44.24
CA THR A 509 21.01 8.29 43.77
C THR A 509 21.92 7.15 44.27
N LYS A 510 21.31 5.96 44.46
CA LYS A 510 22.04 4.76 44.92
C LYS A 510 22.82 4.07 43.78
N SER A 511 22.49 4.34 42.53
CA SER A 511 23.10 3.74 41.35
C SER A 511 23.00 4.68 40.16
N PRO A 512 23.80 4.47 39.08
CA PRO A 512 23.70 5.24 37.85
C PRO A 512 22.34 5.07 37.18
N LYS A 513 21.65 6.17 36.90
CA LYS A 513 20.38 6.18 36.16
C LYS A 513 20.59 6.59 34.70
N LYS A 514 19.69 6.19 33.82
CA LYS A 514 19.68 6.71 32.45
C LYS A 514 19.33 8.21 32.49
N ILE A 515 20.04 9.03 31.71
CA ILE A 515 19.77 10.48 31.66
C ILE A 515 18.31 10.75 31.26
N LYS A 516 17.75 9.97 30.34
CA LYS A 516 16.34 10.08 29.98
C LYS A 516 15.41 10.02 31.21
N GLU A 517 15.64 9.09 32.12
CA GLU A 517 14.84 8.91 33.34
C GLU A 517 15.01 10.11 34.29
N LEU A 518 16.24 10.59 34.46
CA LEU A 518 16.54 11.75 35.31
C LEU A 518 15.87 13.03 34.81
N LEU A 519 15.87 13.27 33.50
CA LEU A 519 15.22 14.42 32.89
C LEU A 519 13.68 14.31 32.93
N GLU A 520 13.13 13.09 32.91
CA GLU A 520 11.69 12.85 33.10
C GLU A 520 11.26 13.12 34.54
N GLU A 521 12.01 12.61 35.54
CA GLU A 521 11.76 12.85 36.97
C GLU A 521 11.75 14.37 37.30
N GLN A 522 12.60 15.16 36.68
CA GLN A 522 12.67 16.63 36.84
C GLN A 522 11.69 17.40 35.96
N HIS A 523 10.84 16.72 35.17
CA HIS A 523 9.88 17.31 34.23
C HIS A 523 10.49 18.33 33.25
N VAL A 524 11.77 18.16 32.89
CA VAL A 524 12.52 19.10 32.03
C VAL A 524 11.80 19.39 30.70
N ALA A 525 11.15 18.37 30.09
CA ALA A 525 10.40 18.58 28.85
C ALA A 525 9.24 19.57 28.97
N ARG A 526 8.69 19.77 30.17
CA ARG A 526 7.64 20.78 30.42
C ARG A 526 8.20 22.21 30.46
N GLN A 527 9.48 22.34 30.84
CA GLN A 527 10.15 23.63 30.99
C GLN A 527 10.76 24.14 29.67
N VAL A 528 11.39 23.26 28.90
CA VAL A 528 12.16 23.64 27.71
C VAL A 528 11.69 22.95 26.41
N GLY A 529 10.59 22.20 26.46
CA GLY A 529 10.10 21.42 25.32
C GLY A 529 10.93 20.17 25.02
N GLN A 530 10.47 19.36 24.07
CA GLN A 530 11.14 18.12 23.69
C GLN A 530 12.49 18.37 23.00
N GLN A 531 12.62 19.45 22.24
CA GLN A 531 13.88 19.85 21.60
C GLN A 531 14.92 20.30 22.62
N GLY A 532 14.56 21.19 23.54
CA GLY A 532 15.44 21.64 24.61
C GLY A 532 15.91 20.49 25.51
N ARG A 533 15.06 19.49 25.76
CA ARG A 533 15.43 18.28 26.48
C ARG A 533 16.53 17.47 25.75
N ARG A 534 16.48 17.36 24.42
CA ARG A 534 17.51 16.66 23.64
C ARG A 534 18.84 17.40 23.59
N LEU A 535 18.82 18.71 23.68
CA LEU A 535 20.01 19.56 23.71
C LEU A 535 20.64 19.68 25.11
N TRP A 536 20.09 19.02 26.14
CA TRP A 536 20.54 19.16 27.53
C TRP A 536 22.03 18.89 27.70
N PRO A 537 22.83 19.87 28.21
CA PRO A 537 24.27 19.77 28.22
C PRO A 537 24.80 18.85 29.32
N VAL A 538 25.83 18.12 28.98
CA VAL A 538 26.66 17.31 29.88
C VAL A 538 28.15 17.62 29.65
N ALA A 539 28.98 17.57 30.69
CA ALA A 539 30.41 17.59 30.56
C ALA A 539 30.98 16.19 30.81
N VAL A 540 31.88 15.77 29.92
CA VAL A 540 32.40 14.40 29.87
C VAL A 540 33.92 14.40 30.01
N SER A 541 34.43 13.47 30.81
CA SER A 541 35.86 13.14 30.95
C SER A 541 36.10 11.73 30.43
N GLY A 542 36.69 11.54 29.26
CA GLY A 542 36.71 10.25 28.56
C GLY A 542 35.29 9.76 28.28
N ASP A 543 34.93 8.59 28.80
CA ASP A 543 33.57 8.02 28.63
C ASP A 543 32.64 8.36 29.80
N GLU A 544 33.12 9.07 30.83
CA GLU A 544 32.35 9.35 32.02
C GLU A 544 31.76 10.75 32.03
N ILE A 545 30.45 10.86 32.33
CA ILE A 545 29.77 12.14 32.53
C ILE A 545 30.05 12.62 33.95
N VAL A 546 30.82 13.72 34.07
CA VAL A 546 31.23 14.31 35.34
C VAL A 546 30.31 15.41 35.82
N TRP A 547 29.58 16.05 34.89
CA TRP A 547 28.65 17.14 35.19
C TRP A 547 27.45 17.08 34.24
N MET A 548 26.30 17.44 34.75
CA MET A 548 25.04 17.59 34.00
C MET A 548 24.29 18.82 34.52
N ARG A 549 23.77 19.65 33.63
CA ARG A 549 22.96 20.83 33.96
C ARG A 549 21.85 20.48 34.97
N GLY A 550 21.77 21.23 36.07
CA GLY A 550 20.68 21.12 37.06
C GLY A 550 20.76 19.91 37.99
N PHE A 551 21.83 19.12 37.93
CA PHE A 551 22.03 17.94 38.79
C PHE A 551 23.30 18.04 39.63
N PRO A 552 23.32 17.54 40.89
CA PRO A 552 24.49 17.47 41.71
C PRO A 552 25.54 16.53 41.08
N VAL A 553 26.82 16.87 41.25
CA VAL A 553 27.93 16.06 40.73
C VAL A 553 28.01 14.69 41.42
N PRO A 554 28.62 13.68 40.78
CA PRO A 554 28.77 12.35 41.36
C PRO A 554 29.47 12.39 42.73
N ALA A 555 28.95 11.68 43.72
CA ALA A 555 29.47 11.70 45.08
C ALA A 555 30.96 11.36 45.17
N ARG A 556 31.46 10.47 44.31
CA ARG A 556 32.87 10.09 44.23
C ARG A 556 33.81 11.17 43.69
N LEU A 557 33.27 12.09 42.91
CA LEU A 557 34.02 13.21 42.33
C LEU A 557 33.90 14.49 43.13
N ARG A 558 33.10 14.50 44.20
CA ARG A 558 32.87 15.69 45.03
C ARG A 558 34.12 16.11 45.79
N ALA A 559 34.42 17.38 45.77
CA ALA A 559 35.48 17.96 46.56
C ALA A 559 35.11 18.01 48.05
N LYS A 560 36.11 17.81 48.94
CA LYS A 560 35.98 17.98 50.37
C LYS A 560 36.39 19.42 50.76
N PRO A 561 35.88 19.92 51.89
CA PRO A 561 36.31 21.24 52.38
C PRO A 561 37.84 21.36 52.47
N GLY A 562 38.40 22.48 52.01
CA GLY A 562 39.85 22.76 51.96
C GLY A 562 40.58 22.17 50.75
N GLN A 563 39.92 21.44 49.86
CA GLN A 563 40.53 20.92 48.61
C GLN A 563 40.37 21.90 47.47
N GLU A 564 41.32 21.85 46.52
CA GLU A 564 41.15 22.49 45.23
C GLU A 564 40.05 21.82 44.43
N ALA A 565 39.13 22.63 43.89
CA ALA A 565 37.91 22.14 43.27
C ALA A 565 37.63 22.87 41.95
N VAL A 566 36.90 22.23 41.08
CA VAL A 566 36.35 22.80 39.85
C VAL A 566 34.85 23.01 40.01
N LEU A 567 34.40 24.24 39.82
CA LEU A 567 33.02 24.61 39.69
C LEU A 567 32.67 24.68 38.21
N ILE A 568 31.76 23.85 37.73
CA ILE A 568 31.20 23.99 36.39
C ILE A 568 29.83 24.65 36.51
N ARG A 569 29.68 25.80 35.85
CA ARG A 569 28.43 26.56 35.86
C ARG A 569 28.05 27.01 34.46
N GLU A 570 26.78 27.31 34.31
CA GLU A 570 26.22 27.88 33.11
C GLU A 570 25.99 29.38 33.28
N MET A 571 26.35 30.13 32.26
CA MET A 571 26.09 31.56 32.17
C MET A 571 25.25 31.85 30.92
N PRO A 572 24.34 32.86 30.93
CA PRO A 572 23.64 33.30 29.74
C PRO A 572 24.67 33.72 28.67
N GLY A 573 24.50 33.22 27.45
CA GLY A 573 25.27 33.72 26.31
C GLY A 573 24.86 35.18 26.07
N LEU A 574 25.81 36.12 26.17
CA LEU A 574 25.57 37.49 25.73
C LEU A 574 25.19 37.46 24.24
N VAL A 575 24.00 37.93 23.92
CA VAL A 575 23.61 38.27 22.55
C VAL A 575 24.48 39.47 22.19
N GLU A 576 25.54 39.28 21.39
CA GLU A 576 26.13 40.40 20.70
C GLU A 576 25.07 40.95 19.74
N GLU A 577 24.54 42.14 20.06
CA GLU A 577 23.87 42.98 19.08
C GLU A 577 24.80 43.10 17.88
N SER A 578 24.42 42.59 16.76
CA SER A 578 25.05 42.80 15.47
C SER A 578 25.04 44.28 15.21
N ALA A 579 26.16 44.92 15.39
CA ALA A 579 26.39 46.27 14.87
C ALA A 579 26.38 46.16 13.33
N ILE A 580 25.36 46.76 12.74
CA ILE A 580 25.18 47.39 11.42
C ILE A 580 26.07 46.87 10.30
#